data_8500d0429501ed2f0a6b0367e81a49ef
#
_entry.id   8500d0429501ed2f0a6b0367e81a49ef
#
_cell.length_a   1.000
_cell.length_b   1.000
_cell.length_c   1.000
_cell.angle_alpha   90.00
_cell.angle_beta   90.00
_cell.angle_gamma   90.00
#
_symmetry.space_group_name_H-M   'P 1'
#
loop_
_entity.id
_entity.type
_entity.pdbx_description
1 polymer ?
#
loop_
_entity_poly.entity_id
_entity_poly.type
_entity_poly.pdbx_seq_one_letter_code
_entity_poly.pdbx_strand_id
1 'polypeptide(L)'
;MGSTYEIVAERLARSFDRLVPGSDPVLRTSERADFQANGVMAVAKTLGRPPRDVATEIAASGDLEGVATIEVAGPGFLNITLDPAFLAAQLMALIADERLGLAPVASPKTVVIDYSAPNVAKEMHVGHLRSTVIGDALARTERLVGNRVIARNHVGDWGTPFGMLIEHLLDLGEDRAIAELSIGDLNAFYQGARSAFDSSEAFQNRSRARVVLLQGGDPETRRLWRILVDQSVAYFSQVYAKLDVTLTPEDVVGESYYNDALEGVVLDLDALGLLEDSDGARCVFPPGFTNREGEPLPLIVRKRDEGFGYAATDLAAVRDRVEHLHADELLYVVGAPQAQHLAMVFAVARRAGWLPDTVRCEHVAFGSVLGPDRKMYKTRSGETVKLVELLDEAIERAYEALVARGTDLDDAARRELATQIARAEIKYADLSTERQRDYVFDLNRMLAFEGDTGPYLQYAHARLRSILRRAGEVDLERATFALENTPSRSLALALLGWPDAVASALEGAAPHRLCTYLFDLAQRLTAFYESCPVLNAEGAVRVERLALCDLAARTLALGLGALGIAAPERM
;
A
#
# COMPACT_ATOMS: atom_id res chain seq x y z
N MET A 1 23.84 -4.18 -7.78
CA MET A 1 24.23 -5.61 -7.67
C MET A 1 22.91 -6.36 -7.49
N GLY A 2 22.68 -7.49 -8.17
CA GLY A 2 21.44 -8.25 -7.95
C GLY A 2 21.35 -8.76 -6.50
N SER A 3 20.12 -9.05 -6.04
CA SER A 3 19.93 -9.64 -4.71
C SER A 3 20.63 -11.01 -4.61
N THR A 4 20.90 -11.46 -3.38
CA THR A 4 21.46 -12.80 -3.16
C THR A 4 20.60 -13.89 -3.80
N TYR A 5 19.28 -13.74 -3.73
CA TYR A 5 18.33 -14.64 -4.39
C TYR A 5 18.48 -14.62 -5.92
N GLU A 6 18.51 -13.42 -6.52
CA GLU A 6 18.68 -13.27 -7.97
C GLU A 6 19.99 -13.89 -8.46
N ILE A 7 21.11 -13.66 -7.76
CA ILE A 7 22.41 -14.24 -8.12
C ILE A 7 22.35 -15.78 -8.14
N VAL A 8 21.73 -16.39 -7.13
CA VAL A 8 21.58 -17.85 -7.05
C VAL A 8 20.62 -18.34 -8.14
N ALA A 9 19.47 -17.66 -8.31
CA ALA A 9 18.46 -18.03 -9.30
C ALA A 9 19.01 -17.98 -10.74
N GLU A 10 19.69 -16.89 -11.12
CA GLU A 10 20.28 -16.73 -12.46
C GLU A 10 21.37 -17.78 -12.75
N ARG A 11 22.25 -18.03 -11.78
CA ARG A 11 23.30 -19.04 -11.95
C ARG A 11 22.71 -20.44 -12.07
N LEU A 12 21.73 -20.76 -11.25
CA LEU A 12 21.06 -22.07 -11.28
C LEU A 12 20.25 -22.24 -12.56
N ALA A 13 19.58 -21.18 -13.04
CA ALA A 13 18.84 -21.20 -14.30
C ALA A 13 19.73 -21.62 -15.49
N ARG A 14 21.01 -21.22 -15.53
CA ARG A 14 21.94 -21.66 -16.57
C ARG A 14 22.12 -23.18 -16.60
N SER A 15 22.16 -23.84 -15.43
CA SER A 15 22.25 -25.29 -15.34
C SER A 15 20.98 -25.96 -15.84
N PHE A 16 19.82 -25.38 -15.54
CA PHE A 16 18.53 -25.86 -16.00
C PHE A 16 18.36 -25.67 -17.52
N ASP A 17 18.73 -24.49 -18.05
CA ASP A 17 18.64 -24.16 -19.47
C ASP A 17 19.46 -25.10 -20.37
N ARG A 18 20.62 -25.57 -19.89
CA ARG A 18 21.43 -26.56 -20.63
C ARG A 18 20.72 -27.89 -20.80
N LEU A 19 19.81 -28.24 -19.91
CA LEU A 19 19.05 -29.49 -19.97
C LEU A 19 17.73 -29.32 -20.74
N VAL A 20 16.99 -28.28 -20.40
CA VAL A 20 15.71 -27.91 -21.02
C VAL A 20 15.63 -26.38 -21.10
N PRO A 21 15.79 -25.78 -22.29
CA PRO A 21 15.72 -24.33 -22.46
C PRO A 21 14.44 -23.71 -21.89
N GLY A 22 14.58 -22.62 -21.13
CA GLY A 22 13.47 -21.90 -20.51
C GLY A 22 12.88 -22.56 -19.27
N SER A 23 13.55 -23.58 -18.69
CA SER A 23 13.05 -24.22 -17.47
C SER A 23 13.35 -23.40 -16.22
N ASP A 24 12.34 -23.27 -15.35
CA ASP A 24 12.42 -22.54 -14.07
C ASP A 24 12.98 -23.45 -12.97
N PRO A 25 14.06 -23.04 -12.27
CA PRO A 25 14.55 -23.75 -11.09
C PRO A 25 13.55 -23.84 -9.94
N VAL A 26 12.54 -22.97 -9.87
CA VAL A 26 11.58 -22.85 -8.76
C VAL A 26 12.31 -22.73 -7.43
N LEU A 27 13.18 -21.72 -7.33
CA LEU A 27 13.97 -21.45 -6.13
C LEU A 27 13.09 -20.90 -5.01
N ARG A 28 13.28 -21.39 -3.78
CA ARG A 28 12.55 -20.94 -2.59
C ARG A 28 13.48 -20.95 -1.37
N THR A 29 13.17 -20.13 -0.37
CA THR A 29 13.77 -20.25 0.96
C THR A 29 13.41 -21.60 1.60
N SER A 30 14.27 -22.15 2.44
CA SER A 30 14.10 -23.49 3.02
C SER A 30 14.49 -23.51 4.50
N GLU A 31 13.81 -24.34 5.29
CA GLU A 31 14.21 -24.61 6.68
C GLU A 31 15.38 -25.60 6.78
N ARG A 32 15.69 -26.31 5.68
CA ARG A 32 16.74 -27.36 5.64
C ARG A 32 18.07 -26.88 5.08
N ALA A 33 18.03 -25.80 4.32
CA ALA A 33 19.17 -25.13 3.71
C ALA A 33 18.83 -23.65 3.53
N ASP A 34 19.71 -22.83 3.01
CA ASP A 34 19.40 -21.41 2.76
C ASP A 34 18.34 -21.26 1.68
N PHE A 35 18.45 -22.09 0.60
CA PHE A 35 17.43 -22.19 -0.46
C PHE A 35 17.17 -23.64 -0.85
N GLN A 36 16.07 -23.88 -1.55
CA GLN A 36 15.74 -25.15 -2.18
C GLN A 36 15.19 -24.91 -3.58
N ALA A 37 15.70 -25.65 -4.58
CA ALA A 37 15.15 -25.62 -5.93
C ALA A 37 14.32 -26.87 -6.19
N ASN A 38 13.08 -26.65 -6.64
CA ASN A 38 12.05 -27.68 -6.83
C ASN A 38 11.73 -27.96 -8.31
N GLY A 39 12.31 -27.19 -9.24
CA GLY A 39 12.06 -27.30 -10.69
C GLY A 39 12.55 -28.58 -11.35
N VAL A 40 13.45 -29.34 -10.68
CA VAL A 40 14.03 -30.58 -11.21
C VAL A 40 12.99 -31.61 -11.65
N MET A 41 11.86 -31.71 -10.92
CA MET A 41 10.80 -32.66 -11.26
C MET A 41 10.19 -32.39 -12.64
N ALA A 42 10.00 -31.12 -12.99
CA ALA A 42 9.45 -30.73 -14.29
C ALA A 42 10.46 -31.04 -15.42
N VAL A 43 11.75 -30.71 -15.22
CA VAL A 43 12.82 -31.02 -16.18
C VAL A 43 12.97 -32.52 -16.39
N ALA A 44 13.00 -33.30 -15.31
CA ALA A 44 13.11 -34.76 -15.37
C ALA A 44 11.94 -35.40 -16.15
N LYS A 45 10.72 -34.91 -15.93
CA LYS A 45 9.53 -35.35 -16.68
C LYS A 45 9.66 -35.04 -18.18
N THR A 46 10.14 -33.86 -18.53
CA THR A 46 10.36 -33.47 -19.93
C THR A 46 11.41 -34.33 -20.61
N LEU A 47 12.48 -34.68 -19.89
CA LEU A 47 13.58 -35.52 -20.40
C LEU A 47 13.27 -37.04 -20.36
N GLY A 48 12.21 -37.48 -19.67
CA GLY A 48 11.93 -38.89 -19.44
C GLY A 48 12.99 -39.61 -18.59
N ARG A 49 13.68 -38.88 -17.69
CA ARG A 49 14.80 -39.38 -16.86
C ARG A 49 14.41 -39.40 -15.37
N PRO A 50 15.09 -40.25 -14.56
CA PRO A 50 14.90 -40.22 -13.11
C PRO A 50 15.26 -38.83 -12.54
N PRO A 51 14.40 -38.22 -11.70
CA PRO A 51 14.65 -36.86 -11.17
C PRO A 51 15.96 -36.75 -10.40
N ARG A 52 16.37 -37.80 -9.68
CA ARG A 52 17.61 -37.82 -8.90
C ARG A 52 18.85 -37.75 -9.80
N ASP A 53 18.83 -38.38 -10.97
CA ASP A 53 19.94 -38.33 -11.94
C ASP A 53 20.08 -36.92 -12.53
N VAL A 54 18.94 -36.30 -12.88
CA VAL A 54 18.89 -34.89 -13.36
C VAL A 54 19.37 -33.94 -12.28
N ALA A 55 18.95 -34.13 -11.04
CA ALA A 55 19.42 -33.35 -9.88
C ALA A 55 20.92 -33.44 -9.68
N THR A 56 21.48 -34.66 -9.83
CA THR A 56 22.94 -34.89 -9.69
C THR A 56 23.71 -34.20 -10.82
N GLU A 57 23.21 -34.22 -12.03
CA GLU A 57 23.81 -33.54 -13.18
C GLU A 57 23.80 -32.01 -12.98
N ILE A 58 22.70 -31.43 -12.53
CA ILE A 58 22.60 -30.01 -12.19
C ILE A 58 23.57 -29.65 -11.07
N ALA A 59 23.64 -30.45 -10.01
CA ALA A 59 24.55 -30.21 -8.89
C ALA A 59 26.05 -30.26 -9.31
N ALA A 60 26.37 -31.09 -10.29
CA ALA A 60 27.74 -31.23 -10.80
C ALA A 60 28.10 -30.15 -11.86
N SER A 61 27.19 -29.28 -12.25
CA SER A 61 27.41 -28.29 -13.33
C SER A 61 28.48 -27.24 -13.02
N GLY A 62 28.74 -26.96 -11.74
CA GLY A 62 29.71 -25.95 -11.27
C GLY A 62 29.20 -24.49 -11.35
N ASP A 63 27.96 -24.23 -11.78
CA ASP A 63 27.46 -22.85 -11.96
C ASP A 63 27.38 -22.06 -10.63
N LEU A 64 27.23 -22.77 -9.50
CA LEU A 64 27.22 -22.15 -8.15
C LEU A 64 28.59 -22.15 -7.46
N GLU A 65 29.67 -22.54 -8.15
CA GLU A 65 31.01 -22.49 -7.58
C GLU A 65 31.35 -21.10 -7.04
N GLY A 66 31.87 -21.04 -5.78
CA GLY A 66 32.18 -19.79 -5.09
C GLY A 66 30.92 -18.99 -4.63
N VAL A 67 29.72 -19.51 -4.81
CA VAL A 67 28.46 -18.90 -4.33
C VAL A 67 27.75 -19.81 -3.34
N ALA A 68 27.61 -21.09 -3.67
CA ALA A 68 26.88 -22.04 -2.84
C ALA A 68 27.27 -23.49 -3.14
N THR A 69 27.00 -24.37 -2.20
CA THR A 69 27.05 -25.83 -2.38
C THR A 69 25.62 -26.36 -2.60
N ILE A 70 25.53 -27.44 -3.41
CA ILE A 70 24.26 -28.12 -3.70
C ILE A 70 24.30 -29.53 -3.13
N GLU A 71 23.28 -29.89 -2.36
CA GLU A 71 23.02 -31.25 -1.89
C GLU A 71 21.72 -31.77 -2.52
N VAL A 72 21.80 -32.96 -3.15
CA VAL A 72 20.63 -33.63 -3.70
C VAL A 72 19.86 -34.35 -2.61
N ALA A 73 18.64 -33.90 -2.33
CA ALA A 73 17.78 -34.42 -1.28
C ALA A 73 16.52 -35.10 -1.85
N GLY A 74 16.06 -36.14 -1.15
CA GLY A 74 14.83 -36.87 -1.48
C GLY A 74 14.79 -37.37 -2.92
N PRO A 75 13.66 -37.20 -3.63
CA PRO A 75 13.51 -37.70 -5.00
C PRO A 75 14.22 -36.85 -6.07
N GLY A 76 14.80 -35.71 -5.71
CA GLY A 76 15.47 -34.82 -6.67
C GLY A 76 15.34 -33.33 -6.33
N PHE A 77 15.12 -32.98 -5.06
CA PHE A 77 15.24 -31.59 -4.60
C PHE A 77 16.70 -31.17 -4.48
N LEU A 78 16.99 -29.92 -4.77
CA LEU A 78 18.32 -29.34 -4.59
C LEU A 78 18.31 -28.44 -3.37
N ASN A 79 18.94 -28.86 -2.29
CA ASN A 79 19.22 -28.02 -1.13
C ASN A 79 20.48 -27.21 -1.42
N ILE A 80 20.40 -25.89 -1.26
CA ILE A 80 21.45 -24.94 -1.61
C ILE A 80 21.88 -24.20 -0.35
N THR A 81 23.14 -24.33 0.00
CA THR A 81 23.75 -23.66 1.16
C THR A 81 24.80 -22.68 0.67
N LEU A 82 24.63 -21.39 0.98
CA LEU A 82 25.55 -20.33 0.58
C LEU A 82 26.94 -20.52 1.18
N ASP A 83 27.94 -20.27 0.36
CA ASP A 83 29.33 -20.25 0.78
C ASP A 83 29.53 -19.16 1.84
N PRO A 84 30.20 -19.46 2.97
CA PRO A 84 30.45 -18.47 4.01
C PRO A 84 31.21 -17.24 3.53
N ALA A 85 32.15 -17.37 2.61
CA ALA A 85 32.89 -16.25 2.06
C ALA A 85 32.00 -15.37 1.16
N PHE A 86 31.13 -15.98 0.37
CA PHE A 86 30.14 -15.26 -0.43
C PHE A 86 29.16 -14.50 0.47
N LEU A 87 28.61 -15.18 1.49
CA LEU A 87 27.67 -14.58 2.44
C LEU A 87 28.30 -13.37 3.16
N ALA A 88 29.56 -13.51 3.63
CA ALA A 88 30.30 -12.42 4.26
C ALA A 88 30.51 -11.23 3.31
N ALA A 89 30.85 -11.49 2.04
CA ALA A 89 31.04 -10.44 1.05
C ALA A 89 29.73 -9.67 0.76
N GLN A 90 28.60 -10.37 0.68
CA GLN A 90 27.30 -9.73 0.51
C GLN A 90 26.95 -8.82 1.70
N LEU A 91 27.15 -9.28 2.94
CA LEU A 91 26.90 -8.47 4.14
C LEU A 91 27.80 -7.24 4.22
N MET A 92 29.08 -7.38 3.86
CA MET A 92 30.01 -6.23 3.81
C MET A 92 29.55 -5.18 2.80
N ALA A 93 29.01 -5.60 1.65
CA ALA A 93 28.46 -4.68 0.68
C ALA A 93 27.25 -3.90 1.23
N LEU A 94 26.41 -4.53 2.07
CA LEU A 94 25.27 -3.84 2.71
C LEU A 94 25.69 -2.77 3.73
N ILE A 95 26.84 -2.94 4.41
CA ILE A 95 27.32 -1.96 5.41
C ILE A 95 27.53 -0.59 4.75
N ALA A 96 28.15 -0.57 3.59
CA ALA A 96 28.46 0.65 2.84
C ALA A 96 27.26 1.22 2.05
N ASP A 97 26.19 0.42 1.88
CA ASP A 97 25.02 0.82 1.08
C ASP A 97 23.88 1.31 1.97
N GLU A 98 23.51 2.60 1.83
CA GLU A 98 22.36 3.19 2.55
C GLU A 98 21.02 2.54 2.18
N ARG A 99 20.93 1.94 1.01
CA ARG A 99 19.71 1.27 0.50
C ARG A 99 19.70 -0.23 0.78
N LEU A 100 20.73 -0.77 1.43
CA LEU A 100 20.84 -2.17 1.84
C LEU A 100 20.65 -3.17 0.69
N GLY A 101 21.31 -2.93 -0.43
CA GLY A 101 21.25 -3.79 -1.62
C GLY A 101 20.02 -3.53 -2.53
N LEU A 102 19.13 -2.65 -2.14
CA LEU A 102 17.97 -2.28 -2.97
C LEU A 102 18.42 -1.35 -4.11
N ALA A 103 18.73 -1.93 -5.26
CA ALA A 103 19.10 -1.16 -6.43
C ALA A 103 17.92 -0.31 -6.93
N PRO A 104 18.15 0.93 -7.37
CA PRO A 104 17.13 1.66 -8.13
C PRO A 104 16.74 0.89 -9.38
N VAL A 105 15.46 0.95 -9.76
CA VAL A 105 14.99 0.36 -11.01
C VAL A 105 15.77 0.94 -12.21
N ALA A 106 16.18 0.09 -13.14
CA ALA A 106 16.99 0.51 -14.29
C ALA A 106 16.22 1.44 -15.24
N SER A 107 14.90 1.28 -15.32
CA SER A 107 13.99 2.09 -16.13
C SER A 107 12.84 2.54 -15.24
N PRO A 108 12.93 3.75 -14.63
CA PRO A 108 11.88 4.28 -13.79
C PRO A 108 10.56 4.42 -14.55
N LYS A 109 9.49 3.89 -13.97
CA LYS A 109 8.11 4.00 -14.48
C LYS A 109 7.42 5.20 -13.89
N THR A 110 6.45 5.76 -14.62
CA THR A 110 5.44 6.66 -14.06
C THR A 110 4.27 5.82 -13.53
N VAL A 111 4.13 5.76 -12.22
CA VAL A 111 3.07 5.04 -11.52
C VAL A 111 2.05 6.03 -10.99
N VAL A 112 0.83 5.99 -11.49
CA VAL A 112 -0.29 6.78 -10.96
C VAL A 112 -1.06 5.93 -9.97
N ILE A 113 -1.17 6.40 -8.73
CA ILE A 113 -1.88 5.68 -7.67
C ILE A 113 -3.08 6.52 -7.22
N ASP A 114 -4.28 5.99 -7.44
CA ASP A 114 -5.55 6.59 -7.02
C ASP A 114 -5.98 5.98 -5.69
N TYR A 115 -6.03 6.80 -4.63
CA TYR A 115 -6.33 6.32 -3.29
C TYR A 115 -6.94 7.38 -2.39
N SER A 116 -7.53 6.93 -1.29
CA SER A 116 -8.30 7.68 -0.30
C SER A 116 -9.70 8.05 -0.80
N ALA A 117 -9.82 8.93 -1.79
CA ALA A 117 -11.04 9.28 -2.53
C ALA A 117 -12.29 9.55 -1.64
N PRO A 118 -12.21 10.44 -0.61
CA PRO A 118 -13.36 10.78 0.21
C PRO A 118 -14.36 11.67 -0.54
N ASN A 119 -15.62 11.66 -0.09
CA ASN A 119 -16.62 12.58 -0.62
C ASN A 119 -16.54 13.94 0.06
N VAL A 120 -16.63 15.01 -0.72
CA VAL A 120 -16.69 16.39 -0.22
C VAL A 120 -17.93 16.59 0.66
N ALA A 121 -17.83 17.47 1.64
CA ALA A 121 -18.81 17.75 2.68
C ALA A 121 -19.22 16.55 3.55
N LYS A 122 -18.35 15.53 3.62
CA LYS A 122 -18.50 14.39 4.53
C LYS A 122 -17.20 14.15 5.29
N GLU A 123 -17.32 13.69 6.52
CA GLU A 123 -16.17 13.29 7.30
C GLU A 123 -15.60 11.95 6.83
N MET A 124 -14.28 11.84 6.93
CA MET A 124 -13.63 10.56 6.72
C MET A 124 -13.94 9.61 7.87
N HIS A 125 -14.31 8.40 7.54
CA HIS A 125 -14.60 7.33 8.50
C HIS A 125 -13.67 6.14 8.27
N VAL A 126 -13.72 5.16 9.17
CA VAL A 126 -12.88 3.97 9.13
C VAL A 126 -12.90 3.22 7.79
N GLY A 127 -13.97 3.36 7.00
CA GLY A 127 -14.04 2.79 5.66
C GLY A 127 -13.06 3.42 4.65
N HIS A 128 -12.61 4.67 4.89
CA HIS A 128 -11.58 5.30 4.06
C HIS A 128 -10.15 4.94 4.49
N LEU A 129 -9.98 4.39 5.70
CA LEU A 129 -8.66 4.05 6.26
C LEU A 129 -7.86 3.13 5.34
N ARG A 130 -8.49 2.03 4.89
CA ARG A 130 -7.81 1.00 4.09
C ARG A 130 -7.27 1.56 2.77
N SER A 131 -8.10 2.26 2.00
CA SER A 131 -7.66 2.92 0.77
C SER A 131 -6.48 3.84 1.02
N THR A 132 -6.59 4.68 2.06
CA THR A 132 -5.59 5.69 2.40
C THR A 132 -4.25 5.06 2.80
N VAL A 133 -4.28 4.07 3.70
CA VAL A 133 -3.04 3.46 4.25
C VAL A 133 -2.37 2.54 3.22
N ILE A 134 -3.15 1.71 2.50
CA ILE A 134 -2.61 0.83 1.46
C ILE A 134 -2.01 1.66 0.32
N GLY A 135 -2.74 2.69 -0.14
CA GLY A 135 -2.26 3.55 -1.22
C GLY A 135 -0.99 4.32 -0.86
N ASP A 136 -0.91 4.86 0.37
CA ASP A 136 0.29 5.56 0.85
C ASP A 136 1.50 4.62 0.98
N ALA A 137 1.30 3.40 1.48
CA ALA A 137 2.36 2.40 1.57
C ALA A 137 2.89 1.99 0.18
N LEU A 138 2.01 1.80 -0.80
CA LEU A 138 2.40 1.53 -2.19
C LEU A 138 3.15 2.72 -2.79
N ALA A 139 2.65 3.95 -2.58
CA ALA A 139 3.31 5.17 -3.08
C ALA A 139 4.72 5.36 -2.50
N ARG A 140 4.90 5.11 -1.20
CA ARG A 140 6.21 5.17 -0.54
C ARG A 140 7.15 4.08 -1.05
N THR A 141 6.65 2.86 -1.22
CA THR A 141 7.45 1.72 -1.69
C THR A 141 7.87 1.91 -3.16
N GLU A 142 6.98 2.41 -4.02
CA GLU A 142 7.32 2.74 -5.42
C GLU A 142 8.38 3.84 -5.51
N ARG A 143 8.28 4.90 -4.68
CA ARG A 143 9.32 5.94 -4.60
C ARG A 143 10.63 5.38 -4.07
N LEU A 144 10.58 4.44 -3.11
CA LEU A 144 11.77 3.80 -2.54
C LEU A 144 12.55 3.04 -3.60
N VAL A 145 11.92 2.37 -4.55
CA VAL A 145 12.62 1.69 -5.66
C VAL A 145 13.02 2.63 -6.79
N GLY A 146 12.62 3.90 -6.76
CA GLY A 146 13.03 4.92 -7.72
C GLY A 146 12.04 5.18 -8.85
N ASN A 147 10.80 4.69 -8.76
CA ASN A 147 9.73 5.03 -9.69
C ASN A 147 9.23 6.46 -9.46
N ARG A 148 8.74 7.10 -10.52
CA ARG A 148 8.03 8.37 -10.46
C ARG A 148 6.58 8.11 -10.05
N VAL A 149 6.21 8.50 -8.83
CA VAL A 149 4.83 8.33 -8.34
C VAL A 149 4.06 9.62 -8.46
N ILE A 150 2.89 9.54 -9.09
CA ILE A 150 1.87 10.59 -9.13
C ILE A 150 0.69 10.09 -8.29
N ALA A 151 0.52 10.66 -7.10
CA ALA A 151 -0.64 10.39 -6.28
C ALA A 151 -1.87 11.08 -6.87
N ARG A 152 -3.04 10.44 -6.77
CA ARG A 152 -4.33 11.02 -7.10
C ARG A 152 -5.32 10.71 -5.99
N ASN A 153 -5.94 11.75 -5.50
CA ASN A 153 -7.03 11.67 -4.54
C ASN A 153 -8.32 12.11 -5.27
N HIS A 154 -8.98 11.13 -5.88
CA HIS A 154 -10.16 11.36 -6.73
C HIS A 154 -11.39 11.56 -5.87
N VAL A 155 -11.57 12.79 -5.34
CA VAL A 155 -12.65 13.12 -4.42
C VAL A 155 -13.98 13.27 -5.15
N GLY A 156 -15.06 12.84 -4.49
CA GLY A 156 -16.43 13.07 -4.98
C GLY A 156 -16.87 14.51 -4.69
N ASP A 157 -16.56 15.44 -5.59
CA ASP A 157 -16.84 16.88 -5.45
C ASP A 157 -17.91 17.40 -6.41
N TRP A 158 -18.60 16.50 -7.11
CA TRP A 158 -19.59 16.86 -8.14
C TRP A 158 -20.89 16.10 -7.98
N GLY A 159 -21.96 16.60 -8.61
CA GLY A 159 -23.23 15.90 -8.71
C GLY A 159 -24.38 16.51 -7.93
N THR A 160 -25.51 15.82 -7.95
CA THR A 160 -26.82 16.28 -7.41
C THR A 160 -26.77 16.71 -5.92
N PRO A 161 -25.98 16.10 -5.02
CA PRO A 161 -25.93 16.53 -3.62
C PRO A 161 -25.47 17.97 -3.42
N PHE A 162 -24.66 18.52 -4.34
CA PHE A 162 -24.15 19.89 -4.20
C PHE A 162 -25.22 20.95 -4.30
N GLY A 163 -26.32 20.70 -5.02
CA GLY A 163 -27.46 21.61 -5.03
C GLY A 163 -28.04 21.85 -3.64
N MET A 164 -28.26 20.79 -2.85
CA MET A 164 -28.77 20.93 -1.49
C MET A 164 -27.75 21.52 -0.53
N LEU A 165 -26.47 21.19 -0.70
CA LEU A 165 -25.37 21.70 0.16
C LEU A 165 -25.21 23.22 -0.04
N ILE A 166 -25.23 23.70 -1.28
CA ILE A 166 -25.11 25.13 -1.62
C ILE A 166 -26.34 25.89 -1.13
N GLU A 167 -27.55 25.35 -1.32
CA GLU A 167 -28.79 26.01 -0.81
C GLU A 167 -28.79 26.07 0.73
N HIS A 168 -28.29 25.03 1.41
CA HIS A 168 -28.17 25.03 2.86
C HIS A 168 -27.13 26.06 3.34
N LEU A 169 -26.01 26.20 2.63
CA LEU A 169 -25.00 27.22 2.89
C LEU A 169 -25.62 28.63 2.79
N LEU A 170 -26.44 28.89 1.75
CA LEU A 170 -27.12 30.15 1.55
C LEU A 170 -28.16 30.44 2.67
N ASP A 171 -28.92 29.41 3.07
CA ASP A 171 -29.95 29.57 4.14
C ASP A 171 -29.31 29.84 5.51
N LEU A 172 -28.14 29.30 5.80
CA LEU A 172 -27.37 29.59 7.01
C LEU A 172 -26.66 30.93 6.97
N GLY A 173 -26.29 31.41 5.77
CA GLY A 173 -25.35 32.50 5.55
C GLY A 173 -23.90 32.02 5.55
N GLU A 174 -23.07 32.61 4.69
CA GLU A 174 -21.69 32.11 4.40
C GLU A 174 -20.80 32.05 5.63
N ASP A 175 -20.75 33.13 6.45
CA ASP A 175 -19.86 33.18 7.63
C ASP A 175 -20.17 32.07 8.63
N ARG A 176 -21.46 31.80 8.87
CA ARG A 176 -21.90 30.75 9.76
C ARG A 176 -21.64 29.36 9.17
N ALA A 177 -21.90 29.16 7.90
CA ALA A 177 -21.66 27.90 7.22
C ALA A 177 -20.16 27.56 7.22
N ILE A 178 -19.28 28.54 6.92
CA ILE A 178 -17.83 28.38 7.00
C ILE A 178 -17.38 28.04 8.42
N ALA A 179 -17.95 28.69 9.43
CA ALA A 179 -17.63 28.40 10.83
C ALA A 179 -18.04 26.96 11.21
N GLU A 180 -19.23 26.51 10.83
CA GLU A 180 -19.68 25.13 11.06
C GLU A 180 -18.79 24.10 10.34
N LEU A 181 -18.44 24.33 9.08
CA LEU A 181 -17.54 23.47 8.30
C LEU A 181 -16.12 23.43 8.87
N SER A 182 -15.60 24.56 9.37
CA SER A 182 -14.24 24.69 9.90
C SER A 182 -14.05 24.02 11.27
N ILE A 183 -15.12 23.89 12.07
CA ILE A 183 -15.10 23.18 13.38
C ILE A 183 -14.97 21.66 13.18
N GLY A 184 -15.10 21.17 11.93
CA GLY A 184 -14.88 19.76 11.59
C GLY A 184 -16.14 18.90 11.70
N ASP A 185 -17.33 19.49 11.78
CA ASP A 185 -18.61 18.76 11.76
C ASP A 185 -19.25 18.79 10.38
N LEU A 186 -18.50 18.30 9.38
CA LEU A 186 -18.99 18.18 8.00
C LEU A 186 -20.25 17.29 7.93
N ASN A 187 -20.34 16.29 8.80
CA ASN A 187 -21.52 15.42 8.84
C ASN A 187 -22.77 16.15 9.33
N ALA A 188 -22.68 17.01 10.36
CA ALA A 188 -23.83 17.78 10.81
C ALA A 188 -24.34 18.74 9.71
N PHE A 189 -23.43 19.41 9.01
CA PHE A 189 -23.77 20.25 7.88
C PHE A 189 -24.47 19.46 6.77
N TYR A 190 -23.93 18.28 6.41
CA TYR A 190 -24.55 17.40 5.39
C TYR A 190 -25.93 16.92 5.83
N GLN A 191 -26.09 16.49 7.09
CA GLN A 191 -27.37 16.02 7.64
C GLN A 191 -28.40 17.15 7.73
N GLY A 192 -27.97 18.37 8.07
CA GLY A 192 -28.82 19.56 8.05
C GLY A 192 -29.36 19.85 6.65
N ALA A 193 -28.49 19.84 5.64
CA ALA A 193 -28.89 20.01 4.25
C ALA A 193 -29.83 18.89 3.79
N ARG A 194 -29.56 17.64 4.17
CA ARG A 194 -30.38 16.48 3.84
C ARG A 194 -31.76 16.56 4.48
N SER A 195 -31.82 16.91 5.78
CA SER A 195 -33.08 17.09 6.49
C SER A 195 -33.95 18.18 5.88
N ALA A 196 -33.35 19.31 5.50
CA ALA A 196 -34.05 20.40 4.79
C ALA A 196 -34.58 19.91 3.44
N PHE A 197 -33.78 19.14 2.70
CA PHE A 197 -34.18 18.57 1.42
C PHE A 197 -35.35 17.59 1.57
N ASP A 198 -35.30 16.69 2.56
CA ASP A 198 -36.34 15.66 2.74
C ASP A 198 -37.65 16.24 3.30
N SER A 199 -37.62 17.40 4.00
CA SER A 199 -38.77 18.00 4.67
C SER A 199 -39.45 19.11 3.89
N SER A 200 -38.87 19.69 2.83
CA SER A 200 -39.38 20.87 2.13
C SER A 200 -39.32 20.76 0.63
N GLU A 201 -40.48 20.68 -0.03
CA GLU A 201 -40.59 20.70 -1.50
C GLU A 201 -39.99 21.98 -2.10
N ALA A 202 -40.19 23.13 -1.45
CA ALA A 202 -39.57 24.38 -1.88
C ALA A 202 -38.05 24.33 -1.87
N PHE A 203 -37.44 23.71 -0.83
CA PHE A 203 -36.01 23.52 -0.76
C PHE A 203 -35.52 22.52 -1.81
N GLN A 204 -36.25 21.42 -2.07
CA GLN A 204 -35.93 20.47 -3.13
C GLN A 204 -35.89 21.15 -4.50
N ASN A 205 -36.87 21.99 -4.80
CA ASN A 205 -36.95 22.69 -6.09
C ASN A 205 -35.78 23.68 -6.25
N ARG A 206 -35.44 24.46 -5.20
CA ARG A 206 -34.26 25.34 -5.20
C ARG A 206 -32.97 24.50 -5.40
N SER A 207 -32.82 23.41 -4.69
CA SER A 207 -31.65 22.52 -4.79
C SER A 207 -31.46 21.95 -6.20
N ARG A 208 -32.57 21.52 -6.86
CA ARG A 208 -32.52 21.04 -8.26
C ARG A 208 -32.13 22.16 -9.22
N ALA A 209 -32.69 23.35 -9.06
CA ALA A 209 -32.34 24.53 -9.86
C ALA A 209 -30.84 24.89 -9.64
N ARG A 210 -30.33 24.77 -8.41
CA ARG A 210 -28.94 25.06 -8.10
C ARG A 210 -27.96 24.06 -8.78
N VAL A 211 -28.33 22.80 -8.91
CA VAL A 211 -27.55 21.82 -9.68
C VAL A 211 -27.43 22.27 -11.15
N VAL A 212 -28.50 22.73 -11.75
CA VAL A 212 -28.50 23.23 -13.14
C VAL A 212 -27.58 24.45 -13.27
N LEU A 213 -27.65 25.40 -12.33
CA LEU A 213 -26.76 26.56 -12.30
C LEU A 213 -25.27 26.15 -12.15
N LEU A 214 -24.98 25.20 -11.25
CA LEU A 214 -23.62 24.68 -11.06
C LEU A 214 -23.07 24.07 -12.35
N GLN A 215 -23.85 23.22 -13.00
CA GLN A 215 -23.51 22.58 -14.27
C GLN A 215 -23.41 23.57 -15.42
N GLY A 216 -24.28 24.57 -15.44
CA GLY A 216 -24.27 25.66 -16.43
C GLY A 216 -23.13 26.67 -16.21
N GLY A 217 -22.35 26.53 -15.15
CA GLY A 217 -21.18 27.37 -14.91
C GLY A 217 -21.47 28.72 -14.28
N ASP A 218 -22.63 28.89 -13.62
CA ASP A 218 -22.97 30.12 -12.91
C ASP A 218 -21.86 30.53 -11.94
N PRO A 219 -21.27 31.75 -12.09
CA PRO A 219 -20.09 32.15 -11.34
C PRO A 219 -20.29 32.14 -9.82
N GLU A 220 -21.46 32.57 -9.34
CA GLU A 220 -21.75 32.62 -7.91
C GLU A 220 -21.94 31.22 -7.33
N THR A 221 -22.65 30.36 -8.03
CA THR A 221 -22.84 28.96 -7.62
C THR A 221 -21.50 28.21 -7.59
N ARG A 222 -20.60 28.43 -8.56
CA ARG A 222 -19.25 27.86 -8.57
C ARG A 222 -18.41 28.42 -7.43
N ARG A 223 -18.56 29.68 -7.06
CA ARG A 223 -17.86 30.27 -5.90
C ARG A 223 -18.29 29.59 -4.59
N LEU A 224 -19.58 29.42 -4.39
CA LEU A 224 -20.15 28.77 -3.21
C LEU A 224 -19.75 27.27 -3.14
N TRP A 225 -19.78 26.57 -4.28
CA TRP A 225 -19.31 25.22 -4.39
C TRP A 225 -17.82 25.10 -3.99
N ARG A 226 -16.98 26.03 -4.43
CA ARG A 226 -15.55 26.05 -4.09
C ARG A 226 -15.32 26.19 -2.59
N ILE A 227 -16.11 26.96 -1.87
CA ILE A 227 -16.04 27.06 -0.41
C ILE A 227 -16.23 25.67 0.22
N LEU A 228 -17.23 24.89 -0.22
CA LEU A 228 -17.47 23.54 0.30
C LEU A 228 -16.28 22.59 0.02
N VAL A 229 -15.72 22.66 -1.18
CA VAL A 229 -14.55 21.86 -1.59
C VAL A 229 -13.34 22.23 -0.76
N ASP A 230 -13.00 23.53 -0.66
CA ASP A 230 -11.80 24.01 0.05
C ASP A 230 -11.85 23.63 1.54
N GLN A 231 -13.01 23.79 2.21
CA GLN A 231 -13.18 23.35 3.61
C GLN A 231 -13.01 21.84 3.78
N SER A 232 -13.53 21.06 2.85
CA SER A 232 -13.38 19.61 2.89
C SER A 232 -11.93 19.17 2.64
N VAL A 233 -11.24 19.78 1.69
CA VAL A 233 -9.81 19.52 1.44
C VAL A 233 -8.95 19.89 2.64
N ALA A 234 -9.26 21.00 3.31
CA ALA A 234 -8.58 21.38 4.55
C ALA A 234 -8.78 20.34 5.66
N TYR A 235 -10.00 19.82 5.81
CA TYR A 235 -10.29 18.72 6.76
C TYR A 235 -9.53 17.44 6.39
N PHE A 236 -9.55 17.02 5.12
CA PHE A 236 -8.83 15.83 4.68
C PHE A 236 -7.32 15.96 4.95
N SER A 237 -6.75 17.14 4.71
CA SER A 237 -5.34 17.43 4.99
C SER A 237 -4.99 17.27 6.47
N GLN A 238 -5.88 17.66 7.38
CA GLN A 238 -5.70 17.43 8.82
C GLN A 238 -5.70 15.94 9.16
N VAL A 239 -6.60 15.15 8.56
CA VAL A 239 -6.64 13.70 8.75
C VAL A 239 -5.36 13.05 8.23
N TYR A 240 -4.90 13.44 7.03
CA TYR A 240 -3.67 12.91 6.43
C TYR A 240 -2.43 13.26 7.27
N ALA A 241 -2.35 14.49 7.79
CA ALA A 241 -1.28 14.89 8.70
C ALA A 241 -1.31 14.07 10.02
N LYS A 242 -2.51 13.84 10.58
CA LYS A 242 -2.65 12.98 11.78
C LYS A 242 -2.21 11.54 11.51
N LEU A 243 -2.45 11.00 10.31
CA LEU A 243 -2.04 9.65 9.90
C LEU A 243 -0.60 9.58 9.39
N ASP A 244 0.08 10.70 9.17
CA ASP A 244 1.35 10.75 8.43
C ASP A 244 1.24 10.10 7.04
N VAL A 245 0.26 10.56 6.26
CA VAL A 245 0.04 10.17 4.86
C VAL A 245 0.62 11.23 3.95
N THR A 246 1.20 10.81 2.83
CA THR A 246 1.93 11.70 1.90
C THR A 246 1.04 12.49 0.94
N LEU A 247 -0.28 12.29 0.98
CA LEU A 247 -1.22 13.09 0.18
C LEU A 247 -1.21 14.56 0.60
N THR A 248 -1.19 15.43 -0.41
CA THR A 248 -1.21 16.88 -0.27
C THR A 248 -2.45 17.46 -0.98
N PRO A 249 -2.80 18.73 -0.76
CA PRO A 249 -3.89 19.38 -1.50
C PRO A 249 -3.70 19.34 -3.03
N GLU A 250 -2.46 19.34 -3.52
CA GLU A 250 -2.11 19.28 -4.94
C GLU A 250 -2.43 17.92 -5.58
N ASP A 251 -2.53 16.86 -4.78
CA ASP A 251 -2.91 15.53 -5.24
C ASP A 251 -4.43 15.37 -5.40
N VAL A 252 -5.20 16.31 -4.87
CA VAL A 252 -6.67 16.29 -4.96
C VAL A 252 -7.11 16.63 -6.37
N VAL A 253 -7.72 15.66 -7.05
CA VAL A 253 -8.31 15.79 -8.38
C VAL A 253 -9.72 15.23 -8.31
N GLY A 254 -10.70 16.13 -8.17
CA GLY A 254 -12.10 15.75 -8.02
C GLY A 254 -12.75 15.31 -9.33
N GLU A 255 -13.95 14.75 -9.23
CA GLU A 255 -14.79 14.41 -10.38
C GLU A 255 -15.00 15.64 -11.28
N SER A 256 -15.12 16.84 -10.69
CA SER A 256 -15.31 18.11 -11.39
C SER A 256 -14.19 18.48 -12.36
N TYR A 257 -12.97 18.01 -12.13
CA TYR A 257 -11.81 18.24 -12.99
C TYR A 257 -12.04 17.73 -14.41
N TYR A 258 -12.78 16.65 -14.55
CA TYR A 258 -13.02 15.98 -15.83
C TYR A 258 -14.25 16.52 -16.59
N ASN A 259 -15.02 17.47 -16.02
CA ASN A 259 -16.28 17.93 -16.62
C ASN A 259 -16.17 18.38 -18.08
N ASP A 260 -15.10 19.13 -18.42
CA ASP A 260 -14.89 19.64 -19.77
C ASP A 260 -14.52 18.52 -20.77
N ALA A 261 -14.09 17.36 -20.29
CA ALA A 261 -13.73 16.21 -21.12
C ALA A 261 -14.91 15.24 -21.38
N LEU A 262 -15.97 15.31 -20.58
CA LEU A 262 -17.04 14.30 -20.58
C LEU A 262 -17.79 14.22 -21.90
N GLU A 263 -18.12 15.36 -22.52
CA GLU A 263 -18.74 15.36 -23.85
C GLU A 263 -17.85 14.76 -24.91
N GLY A 264 -16.54 15.04 -24.84
CA GLY A 264 -15.52 14.43 -25.73
C GLY A 264 -15.48 12.92 -25.60
N VAL A 265 -15.58 12.38 -24.36
CA VAL A 265 -15.65 10.92 -24.12
C VAL A 265 -16.86 10.31 -24.83
N VAL A 266 -18.03 10.94 -24.75
CA VAL A 266 -19.25 10.45 -25.41
C VAL A 266 -19.11 10.48 -26.94
N LEU A 267 -18.64 11.60 -27.49
CA LEU A 267 -18.47 11.77 -28.93
C LEU A 267 -17.45 10.78 -29.52
N ASP A 268 -16.35 10.58 -28.82
CA ASP A 268 -15.31 9.65 -29.30
C ASP A 268 -15.79 8.18 -29.22
N LEU A 269 -16.52 7.79 -28.18
CA LEU A 269 -17.12 6.44 -28.09
C LEU A 269 -18.18 6.22 -29.19
N ASP A 270 -18.95 7.26 -29.53
CA ASP A 270 -19.92 7.20 -30.63
C ASP A 270 -19.21 7.05 -31.99
N ALA A 271 -18.19 7.86 -32.24
CA ALA A 271 -17.39 7.78 -33.46
C ALA A 271 -16.67 6.42 -33.64
N LEU A 272 -16.31 5.77 -32.55
CA LEU A 272 -15.74 4.41 -32.52
C LEU A 272 -16.80 3.31 -32.68
N GLY A 273 -18.09 3.67 -32.73
CA GLY A 273 -19.20 2.71 -32.83
C GLY A 273 -19.34 1.84 -31.58
N LEU A 274 -18.94 2.35 -30.41
CA LEU A 274 -19.00 1.63 -29.13
C LEU A 274 -20.25 1.97 -28.31
N LEU A 275 -20.92 3.09 -28.60
CA LEU A 275 -22.13 3.53 -27.91
C LEU A 275 -23.40 2.95 -28.52
N GLU A 276 -24.28 2.50 -27.66
CA GLU A 276 -25.60 2.00 -28.02
C GLU A 276 -26.66 2.70 -27.15
N ASP A 277 -27.87 2.89 -27.73
CA ASP A 277 -29.03 3.39 -26.98
C ASP A 277 -29.66 2.22 -26.21
N SER A 278 -29.75 2.34 -24.91
CA SER A 278 -30.41 1.37 -24.05
C SER A 278 -31.30 2.08 -23.04
N ASP A 279 -32.58 1.81 -23.09
CA ASP A 279 -33.60 2.38 -22.20
C ASP A 279 -33.55 3.92 -22.09
N GLY A 280 -33.17 4.61 -23.18
CA GLY A 280 -33.02 6.07 -23.24
C GLY A 280 -31.72 6.61 -22.62
N ALA A 281 -30.75 5.75 -22.29
CA ALA A 281 -29.40 6.10 -21.88
C ALA A 281 -28.41 5.70 -22.99
N ARG A 282 -27.24 6.37 -23.03
CA ARG A 282 -26.15 6.02 -23.92
C ARG A 282 -25.18 5.10 -23.16
N CYS A 283 -25.02 3.88 -23.63
CA CYS A 283 -24.30 2.82 -22.94
C CYS A 283 -23.23 2.18 -23.83
N VAL A 284 -22.21 1.60 -23.19
CA VAL A 284 -21.27 0.65 -23.83
C VAL A 284 -21.49 -0.72 -23.22
N PHE A 285 -21.50 -1.77 -24.05
CA PHE A 285 -21.59 -3.16 -23.59
C PHE A 285 -20.23 -3.85 -23.77
N PRO A 286 -19.35 -3.83 -22.77
CA PRO A 286 -18.08 -4.52 -22.86
C PRO A 286 -18.29 -6.04 -22.85
N PRO A 287 -17.57 -6.81 -23.70
CA PRO A 287 -17.72 -8.26 -23.77
C PRO A 287 -17.31 -8.94 -22.46
N GLY A 288 -18.01 -10.03 -22.10
CA GLY A 288 -17.70 -10.81 -20.90
C GLY A 288 -18.39 -10.35 -19.62
N PHE A 289 -19.17 -9.25 -19.68
CA PHE A 289 -19.95 -8.76 -18.54
C PHE A 289 -21.43 -9.01 -18.77
N THR A 290 -22.03 -9.82 -17.91
CA THR A 290 -23.45 -10.20 -18.00
C THR A 290 -24.13 -10.03 -16.65
N ASN A 291 -25.45 -9.79 -16.67
CA ASN A 291 -26.30 -9.83 -15.49
C ASN A 291 -26.58 -11.29 -15.06
N ARG A 292 -27.40 -11.48 -14.02
CA ARG A 292 -27.73 -12.81 -13.49
C ARG A 292 -28.54 -13.66 -14.48
N GLU A 293 -29.22 -13.01 -15.40
CA GLU A 293 -30.04 -13.63 -16.46
C GLU A 293 -29.19 -13.99 -17.70
N GLY A 294 -27.90 -13.60 -17.73
CA GLY A 294 -26.98 -13.87 -18.83
C GLY A 294 -27.02 -12.79 -19.93
N GLU A 295 -27.74 -11.68 -19.73
CA GLU A 295 -27.81 -10.58 -20.67
C GLU A 295 -26.60 -9.64 -20.50
N PRO A 296 -26.11 -8.98 -21.57
CA PRO A 296 -25.00 -8.03 -21.50
C PRO A 296 -25.27 -6.89 -20.51
N LEU A 297 -24.30 -6.56 -19.68
CA LEU A 297 -24.38 -5.44 -18.74
C LEU A 297 -24.01 -4.13 -19.42
N PRO A 298 -24.86 -3.08 -19.31
CA PRO A 298 -24.53 -1.76 -19.82
C PRO A 298 -23.58 -1.01 -18.86
N LEU A 299 -22.54 -0.39 -19.41
CA LEU A 299 -21.80 0.68 -18.76
C LEU A 299 -22.43 2.00 -19.20
N ILE A 300 -23.17 2.66 -18.30
CA ILE A 300 -23.93 3.88 -18.62
C ILE A 300 -22.97 5.07 -18.64
N VAL A 301 -22.73 5.61 -19.83
CA VAL A 301 -21.88 6.79 -20.04
C VAL A 301 -22.70 8.08 -19.93
N ARG A 302 -23.89 8.13 -20.55
CA ARG A 302 -24.81 9.26 -20.46
C ARG A 302 -26.21 8.77 -20.06
N LYS A 303 -26.78 9.41 -19.06
CA LYS A 303 -28.11 9.06 -18.50
C LYS A 303 -29.23 9.58 -19.37
N ARG A 304 -30.47 9.12 -19.11
CA ARG A 304 -31.72 9.59 -19.77
C ARG A 304 -31.97 11.09 -19.62
N ASP A 305 -31.55 11.69 -18.51
CA ASP A 305 -31.68 13.11 -18.19
C ASP A 305 -30.55 13.96 -18.76
N GLU A 306 -29.83 13.42 -19.75
CA GLU A 306 -28.68 14.04 -20.41
C GLU A 306 -27.46 14.24 -19.46
N GLY A 307 -27.55 13.84 -18.20
CA GLY A 307 -26.43 13.88 -17.24
C GLY A 307 -25.42 12.77 -17.52
N PHE A 308 -24.14 13.03 -17.19
CA PHE A 308 -23.09 12.02 -17.31
C PHE A 308 -23.18 11.00 -16.17
N GLY A 309 -22.86 9.74 -16.48
CA GLY A 309 -22.66 8.67 -15.50
C GLY A 309 -21.26 8.71 -14.89
N TYR A 310 -21.06 8.05 -13.74
CA TYR A 310 -19.73 7.88 -13.15
C TYR A 310 -18.72 7.26 -14.13
N ALA A 311 -19.21 6.37 -15.02
CA ALA A 311 -18.37 5.75 -16.03
C ALA A 311 -17.73 6.77 -17.01
N ALA A 312 -18.42 7.87 -17.34
CA ALA A 312 -17.85 8.92 -18.19
C ALA A 312 -16.65 9.60 -17.51
N THR A 313 -16.80 9.92 -16.21
CA THR A 313 -15.74 10.52 -15.40
C THR A 313 -14.54 9.56 -15.24
N ASP A 314 -14.81 8.29 -14.96
CA ASP A 314 -13.75 7.28 -14.83
C ASP A 314 -13.01 7.04 -16.14
N LEU A 315 -13.71 7.00 -17.27
CA LEU A 315 -13.11 6.88 -18.60
C LEU A 315 -12.26 8.12 -18.95
N ALA A 316 -12.75 9.33 -18.64
CA ALA A 316 -11.98 10.55 -18.80
C ALA A 316 -10.71 10.52 -17.92
N ALA A 317 -10.82 10.04 -16.68
CA ALA A 317 -9.69 9.90 -15.76
C ALA A 317 -8.64 8.89 -16.25
N VAL A 318 -9.06 7.73 -16.78
CA VAL A 318 -8.13 6.76 -17.38
C VAL A 318 -7.39 7.40 -18.55
N ARG A 319 -8.12 8.07 -19.45
CA ARG A 319 -7.55 8.75 -20.61
C ARG A 319 -6.55 9.83 -20.21
N ASP A 320 -6.88 10.70 -19.28
CA ASP A 320 -6.00 11.75 -18.76
C ASP A 320 -4.71 11.17 -18.19
N ARG A 321 -4.81 10.12 -17.39
CA ARG A 321 -3.66 9.45 -16.76
C ARG A 321 -2.71 8.82 -17.78
N VAL A 322 -3.23 8.29 -18.85
CA VAL A 322 -2.41 7.68 -19.92
C VAL A 322 -1.86 8.75 -20.88
N GLU A 323 -2.72 9.64 -21.40
CA GLU A 323 -2.34 10.58 -22.45
C GLU A 323 -1.56 11.80 -21.93
N HIS A 324 -1.96 12.37 -20.78
CA HIS A 324 -1.34 13.59 -20.23
C HIS A 324 -0.31 13.31 -19.14
N LEU A 325 -0.56 12.34 -18.25
CA LEU A 325 0.41 12.01 -17.20
C LEU A 325 1.46 10.99 -17.66
N HIS A 326 1.26 10.38 -18.83
CA HIS A 326 2.14 9.37 -19.41
C HIS A 326 2.42 8.21 -18.45
N ALA A 327 1.34 7.69 -17.86
CA ALA A 327 1.43 6.59 -16.91
C ALA A 327 1.84 5.29 -17.59
N ASP A 328 2.84 4.62 -17.01
CA ASP A 328 3.21 3.24 -17.35
C ASP A 328 2.38 2.25 -16.52
N GLU A 329 1.90 2.71 -15.35
CA GLU A 329 1.13 1.89 -14.42
C GLU A 329 0.05 2.72 -13.71
N LEU A 330 -1.17 2.17 -13.65
CA LEU A 330 -2.33 2.75 -12.96
C LEU A 330 -2.77 1.79 -11.84
N LEU A 331 -2.72 2.24 -10.59
CA LEU A 331 -3.18 1.49 -9.43
C LEU A 331 -4.39 2.18 -8.80
N TYR A 332 -5.54 1.51 -8.81
CA TYR A 332 -6.78 2.00 -8.21
C TYR A 332 -7.01 1.29 -6.87
N VAL A 333 -6.68 1.96 -5.77
CA VAL A 333 -6.83 1.42 -4.41
C VAL A 333 -8.24 1.69 -3.91
N VAL A 334 -9.16 0.84 -4.30
CA VAL A 334 -10.60 1.01 -4.11
C VAL A 334 -11.22 -0.26 -3.53
N GLY A 335 -12.28 -0.12 -2.72
CA GLY A 335 -12.95 -1.27 -2.08
C GLY A 335 -13.49 -2.30 -3.08
N ALA A 336 -13.46 -3.57 -2.69
CA ALA A 336 -13.88 -4.71 -3.51
C ALA A 336 -15.29 -4.57 -4.15
N PRO A 337 -16.29 -3.87 -3.56
CA PRO A 337 -17.59 -3.67 -4.20
C PRO A 337 -17.54 -2.94 -5.55
N GLN A 338 -16.48 -2.18 -5.84
CA GLN A 338 -16.30 -1.46 -7.11
C GLN A 338 -15.64 -2.31 -8.22
N ALA A 339 -15.28 -3.56 -7.94
CA ALA A 339 -14.50 -4.40 -8.85
C ALA A 339 -15.15 -4.57 -10.24
N GLN A 340 -16.45 -4.83 -10.30
CA GLN A 340 -17.16 -5.00 -11.56
C GLN A 340 -17.18 -3.70 -12.37
N HIS A 341 -17.46 -2.58 -11.72
CA HIS A 341 -17.49 -1.28 -12.37
C HIS A 341 -16.13 -0.93 -12.99
N LEU A 342 -15.05 -1.00 -12.20
CA LEU A 342 -13.70 -0.71 -12.69
C LEU A 342 -13.25 -1.67 -13.80
N ALA A 343 -13.59 -2.96 -13.69
CA ALA A 343 -13.28 -3.92 -14.75
C ALA A 343 -13.99 -3.56 -16.06
N MET A 344 -15.23 -3.12 -16.02
CA MET A 344 -15.98 -2.62 -17.20
C MET A 344 -15.36 -1.34 -17.77
N VAL A 345 -14.97 -0.37 -16.91
CA VAL A 345 -14.30 0.88 -17.33
C VAL A 345 -13.00 0.56 -18.04
N PHE A 346 -12.14 -0.30 -17.47
CA PHE A 346 -10.86 -0.69 -18.09
C PHE A 346 -11.07 -1.44 -19.43
N ALA A 347 -12.07 -2.31 -19.50
CA ALA A 347 -12.41 -3.01 -20.74
C ALA A 347 -12.84 -2.04 -21.85
N VAL A 348 -13.66 -1.04 -21.52
CA VAL A 348 -14.09 0.00 -22.47
C VAL A 348 -12.92 0.89 -22.85
N ALA A 349 -12.09 1.33 -21.91
CA ALA A 349 -10.91 2.15 -22.18
C ALA A 349 -9.91 1.44 -23.13
N ARG A 350 -9.70 0.11 -22.95
CA ARG A 350 -8.88 -0.69 -23.88
C ARG A 350 -9.50 -0.75 -25.27
N ARG A 351 -10.80 -1.00 -25.38
CA ARG A 351 -11.51 -1.04 -26.69
C ARG A 351 -11.48 0.31 -27.39
N ALA A 352 -11.52 1.41 -26.65
CA ALA A 352 -11.42 2.76 -27.18
C ALA A 352 -9.97 3.15 -27.56
N GLY A 353 -8.97 2.33 -27.21
CA GLY A 353 -7.55 2.63 -27.44
C GLY A 353 -6.95 3.64 -26.46
N TRP A 354 -7.70 4.03 -25.41
CA TRP A 354 -7.23 4.97 -24.37
C TRP A 354 -6.36 4.31 -23.31
N LEU A 355 -6.44 2.99 -23.18
CA LEU A 355 -5.62 2.19 -22.27
C LEU A 355 -4.85 1.11 -23.07
N PRO A 356 -3.64 1.39 -23.56
CA PRO A 356 -2.81 0.42 -24.29
C PRO A 356 -2.44 -0.79 -23.42
N ASP A 357 -2.20 -1.95 -24.06
CA ASP A 357 -1.77 -3.17 -23.34
C ASP A 357 -0.40 -3.04 -22.67
N THR A 358 0.41 -2.08 -23.09
CA THR A 358 1.69 -1.74 -22.47
C THR A 358 1.55 -1.06 -21.13
N VAL A 359 0.38 -0.48 -20.82
CA VAL A 359 0.07 0.16 -19.55
C VAL A 359 -0.58 -0.85 -18.61
N ARG A 360 0.10 -1.18 -17.51
CA ARG A 360 -0.49 -1.98 -16.44
C ARG A 360 -1.59 -1.18 -15.76
N CYS A 361 -2.78 -1.74 -15.65
CA CYS A 361 -3.90 -1.12 -14.93
C CYS A 361 -4.51 -2.14 -13.99
N GLU A 362 -4.49 -1.85 -12.70
CA GLU A 362 -4.90 -2.78 -11.65
C GLU A 362 -5.89 -2.16 -10.67
N HIS A 363 -6.96 -2.88 -10.39
CA HIS A 363 -7.81 -2.62 -9.23
C HIS A 363 -7.18 -3.30 -8.00
N VAL A 364 -6.54 -2.51 -7.16
CA VAL A 364 -5.99 -2.94 -5.86
C VAL A 364 -7.14 -3.03 -4.86
N ALA A 365 -7.96 -4.05 -5.05
CA ALA A 365 -9.16 -4.29 -4.24
C ALA A 365 -8.80 -4.62 -2.78
N PHE A 366 -9.61 -4.14 -1.83
CA PHE A 366 -9.48 -4.46 -0.42
C PHE A 366 -10.84 -4.79 0.22
N GLY A 367 -10.79 -5.64 1.28
CA GLY A 367 -11.94 -6.04 2.07
C GLY A 367 -12.36 -4.98 3.09
N SER A 368 -13.30 -5.32 3.96
CA SER A 368 -13.92 -4.42 4.93
C SER A 368 -13.20 -4.39 6.27
N VAL A 369 -13.37 -3.29 7.01
CA VAL A 369 -13.01 -3.19 8.43
C VAL A 369 -14.23 -3.57 9.26
N LEU A 370 -14.07 -4.60 10.09
CA LEU A 370 -15.12 -5.15 10.93
C LEU A 370 -14.91 -4.77 12.40
N GLY A 371 -15.99 -4.66 13.15
CA GLY A 371 -15.94 -4.56 14.59
C GLY A 371 -15.71 -5.93 15.26
N PRO A 372 -15.57 -5.94 16.61
CA PRO A 372 -15.41 -7.21 17.37
C PRO A 372 -16.56 -8.21 17.16
N ASP A 373 -17.74 -7.73 16.80
CA ASP A 373 -18.92 -8.54 16.45
C ASP A 373 -18.90 -9.07 15.01
N ARG A 374 -17.81 -8.83 14.28
CA ARG A 374 -17.61 -9.18 12.86
C ARG A 374 -18.64 -8.55 11.90
N LYS A 375 -19.25 -7.43 12.30
CA LYS A 375 -20.06 -6.57 11.43
C LYS A 375 -19.25 -5.33 11.06
N MET A 376 -19.72 -4.57 10.07
CA MET A 376 -19.13 -3.28 9.72
C MET A 376 -18.90 -2.45 10.99
N TYR A 377 -17.67 -1.94 11.17
CA TYR A 377 -17.29 -1.23 12.37
C TYR A 377 -18.12 0.05 12.56
N LYS A 378 -18.89 0.10 13.65
CA LYS A 378 -19.83 1.17 13.97
C LYS A 378 -19.70 1.58 15.44
N THR A 379 -20.08 2.82 15.74
CA THR A 379 -20.25 3.30 17.12
C THR A 379 -21.37 2.55 17.83
N ARG A 380 -21.48 2.70 19.15
CA ARG A 380 -22.60 2.15 19.93
C ARG A 380 -23.96 2.72 19.51
N SER A 381 -23.99 3.93 18.94
CA SER A 381 -25.18 4.56 18.35
C SER A 381 -25.55 4.02 16.97
N GLY A 382 -24.71 3.16 16.38
CA GLY A 382 -24.93 2.59 15.04
C GLY A 382 -24.37 3.44 13.88
N GLU A 383 -23.69 4.55 14.18
CA GLU A 383 -23.03 5.40 13.20
C GLU A 383 -21.64 4.86 12.82
N THR A 384 -21.14 5.25 11.65
CA THR A 384 -19.77 4.90 11.24
C THR A 384 -18.75 5.69 12.09
N VAL A 385 -17.73 5.02 12.60
CA VAL A 385 -16.69 5.65 13.42
C VAL A 385 -15.89 6.66 12.62
N LYS A 386 -15.81 7.90 13.10
CA LYS A 386 -15.00 8.96 12.50
C LYS A 386 -13.51 8.62 12.63
N LEU A 387 -12.77 8.80 11.55
CA LEU A 387 -11.36 8.43 11.53
C LEU A 387 -10.51 9.27 12.48
N VAL A 388 -10.85 10.56 12.63
CA VAL A 388 -10.15 11.46 13.57
C VAL A 388 -10.34 11.02 15.03
N GLU A 389 -11.57 10.68 15.43
CA GLU A 389 -11.87 10.23 16.80
C GLU A 389 -11.13 8.94 17.15
N LEU A 390 -11.06 8.02 16.16
CA LEU A 390 -10.31 6.78 16.31
C LEU A 390 -8.82 7.03 16.56
N LEU A 391 -8.23 7.96 15.80
CA LEU A 391 -6.82 8.34 15.94
C LEU A 391 -6.55 9.00 17.29
N ASP A 392 -7.43 9.91 17.71
CA ASP A 392 -7.29 10.59 19.00
C ASP A 392 -7.39 9.61 20.17
N GLU A 393 -8.33 8.63 20.10
CA GLU A 393 -8.45 7.57 21.12
C GLU A 393 -7.18 6.70 21.15
N ALA A 394 -6.62 6.32 20.00
CA ALA A 394 -5.40 5.52 19.95
C ALA A 394 -4.20 6.29 20.55
N ILE A 395 -4.07 7.58 20.26
CA ILE A 395 -3.00 8.44 20.79
C ILE A 395 -3.10 8.54 22.32
N GLU A 396 -4.29 8.80 22.87
CA GLU A 396 -4.46 8.90 24.32
C GLU A 396 -4.16 7.56 25.02
N ARG A 397 -4.60 6.44 24.48
CA ARG A 397 -4.28 5.10 25.02
C ARG A 397 -2.78 4.80 24.98
N ALA A 398 -2.10 5.13 23.88
CA ALA A 398 -0.65 4.97 23.78
C ALA A 398 0.08 5.87 24.79
N TYR A 399 -0.40 7.10 24.98
CA TYR A 399 0.15 8.02 25.97
C TYR A 399 0.00 7.48 27.40
N GLU A 400 -1.20 7.01 27.77
CA GLU A 400 -1.45 6.39 29.08
C GLU A 400 -0.55 5.16 29.33
N ALA A 401 -0.35 4.33 28.31
CA ALA A 401 0.54 3.17 28.39
C ALA A 401 2.01 3.58 28.63
N LEU A 402 2.49 4.66 28.00
CA LEU A 402 3.83 5.20 28.21
C LEU A 402 3.99 5.81 29.62
N VAL A 403 2.97 6.49 30.13
CA VAL A 403 2.95 7.01 31.53
C VAL A 403 3.02 5.85 32.53
N ALA A 404 2.21 4.81 32.34
CA ALA A 404 2.19 3.64 33.22
C ALA A 404 3.54 2.87 33.23
N ARG A 405 4.29 2.90 32.15
CA ARG A 405 5.64 2.30 32.06
C ARG A 405 6.75 3.14 32.70
N GLY A 406 6.47 4.39 33.08
CA GLY A 406 7.46 5.27 33.72
C GLY A 406 8.61 5.65 32.78
N THR A 407 8.34 5.98 31.51
CA THR A 407 9.37 6.41 30.56
C THR A 407 10.04 7.70 31.00
N ASP A 408 11.38 7.76 30.90
CA ASP A 408 12.18 8.96 31.20
C ASP A 408 12.14 9.95 30.03
N LEU A 409 10.93 10.43 29.71
CA LEU A 409 10.65 11.40 28.67
C LEU A 409 9.86 12.56 29.25
N ASP A 410 10.12 13.78 28.79
CA ASP A 410 9.25 14.91 29.08
C ASP A 410 7.86 14.72 28.44
N ASP A 411 6.89 15.56 28.81
CA ASP A 411 5.52 15.40 28.35
C ASP A 411 5.38 15.57 26.84
N ALA A 412 6.10 16.51 26.23
CA ALA A 412 6.07 16.74 24.77
C ALA A 412 6.65 15.56 24.00
N ALA A 413 7.81 15.05 24.40
CA ALA A 413 8.44 13.87 23.80
C ALA A 413 7.57 12.61 23.97
N ARG A 414 6.90 12.47 25.13
CA ARG A 414 5.99 11.37 25.39
C ARG A 414 4.75 11.42 24.50
N ARG A 415 4.16 12.61 24.28
CA ARG A 415 3.03 12.79 23.36
C ARG A 415 3.42 12.51 21.91
N GLU A 416 4.57 12.97 21.48
CA GLU A 416 5.08 12.67 20.14
C GLU A 416 5.30 11.16 19.94
N LEU A 417 5.93 10.49 20.91
CA LEU A 417 6.11 9.04 20.87
C LEU A 417 4.76 8.29 20.89
N ALA A 418 3.79 8.73 21.70
CA ALA A 418 2.44 8.17 21.71
C ALA A 418 1.77 8.28 20.33
N THR A 419 1.94 9.43 19.66
CA THR A 419 1.44 9.65 18.31
C THR A 419 2.08 8.68 17.31
N GLN A 420 3.39 8.49 17.38
CA GLN A 420 4.11 7.53 16.51
C GLN A 420 3.67 6.08 16.75
N ILE A 421 3.43 5.71 18.01
CA ILE A 421 2.94 4.37 18.38
C ILE A 421 1.52 4.16 17.87
N ALA A 422 0.62 5.11 18.07
CA ALA A 422 -0.77 5.01 17.61
C ALA A 422 -0.86 4.90 16.08
N ARG A 423 -0.05 5.69 15.35
CA ARG A 423 0.07 5.58 13.90
C ARG A 423 0.56 4.19 13.46
N ALA A 424 1.59 3.68 14.12
CA ALA A 424 2.15 2.36 13.83
C ALA A 424 1.12 1.27 14.05
N GLU A 425 0.37 1.34 15.15
CA GLU A 425 -0.69 0.42 15.51
C GLU A 425 -1.76 0.33 14.41
N ILE A 426 -2.34 1.49 14.05
CA ILE A 426 -3.44 1.55 13.08
C ILE A 426 -2.97 1.14 11.69
N LYS A 427 -1.84 1.67 11.21
CA LYS A 427 -1.32 1.36 9.89
C LYS A 427 -0.89 -0.09 9.76
N TYR A 428 -0.16 -0.61 10.74
CA TYR A 428 0.36 -1.98 10.68
C TYR A 428 -0.76 -3.02 10.77
N ALA A 429 -1.79 -2.80 11.58
CA ALA A 429 -2.93 -3.70 11.68
C ALA A 429 -3.66 -3.88 10.34
N ASP A 430 -3.77 -2.81 9.57
CA ASP A 430 -4.32 -2.87 8.22
C ASP A 430 -3.35 -3.52 7.23
N LEU A 431 -2.11 -3.03 7.19
CA LEU A 431 -1.11 -3.42 6.21
C LEU A 431 -0.61 -4.86 6.39
N SER A 432 -0.60 -5.42 7.60
CA SER A 432 -0.20 -6.80 7.87
C SER A 432 -1.25 -7.83 7.46
N THR A 433 -2.49 -7.39 7.27
CA THR A 433 -3.57 -8.24 6.75
C THR A 433 -3.52 -8.29 5.22
N GLU A 434 -3.65 -9.49 4.63
CA GLU A 434 -3.80 -9.63 3.18
C GLU A 434 -4.99 -8.78 2.72
N ARG A 435 -4.73 -7.85 1.76
CA ARG A 435 -5.64 -6.74 1.44
C ARG A 435 -7.06 -7.14 1.07
N GLN A 436 -7.26 -8.29 0.44
CA GLN A 436 -8.60 -8.74 0.03
C GLN A 436 -9.42 -9.33 1.20
N ARG A 437 -8.77 -9.62 2.32
CA ARG A 437 -9.46 -10.14 3.51
C ARG A 437 -10.04 -8.99 4.34
N ASP A 438 -11.19 -9.27 4.95
CA ASP A 438 -11.71 -8.44 6.03
C ASP A 438 -10.86 -8.61 7.28
N TYR A 439 -10.70 -7.55 8.08
CA TYR A 439 -10.06 -7.67 9.39
C TYR A 439 -10.90 -7.05 10.50
N VAL A 440 -10.72 -7.58 11.71
CA VAL A 440 -11.40 -7.07 12.90
C VAL A 440 -10.54 -6.01 13.54
N PHE A 441 -11.09 -4.80 13.63
CA PHE A 441 -10.46 -3.67 14.30
C PHE A 441 -10.63 -3.80 15.83
N ASP A 442 -9.52 -3.95 16.55
CA ASP A 442 -9.48 -4.07 18.01
C ASP A 442 -8.27 -3.31 18.57
N LEU A 443 -8.51 -2.10 19.08
CA LEU A 443 -7.47 -1.23 19.64
C LEU A 443 -6.67 -1.90 20.78
N ASN A 444 -7.30 -2.73 21.63
CA ASN A 444 -6.59 -3.36 22.73
C ASN A 444 -5.54 -4.37 22.24
N ARG A 445 -5.86 -5.08 21.18
CA ARG A 445 -4.95 -6.05 20.56
C ARG A 445 -3.84 -5.36 19.77
N MET A 446 -4.15 -4.25 19.13
CA MET A 446 -3.23 -3.51 18.25
C MET A 446 -2.14 -2.79 19.04
N LEU A 447 -2.44 -2.26 20.26
CA LEU A 447 -1.48 -1.61 21.17
C LEU A 447 -0.49 -2.58 21.86
N ALA A 448 -0.57 -3.87 21.59
CA ALA A 448 0.33 -4.83 22.21
C ALA A 448 1.77 -4.62 21.68
N PHE A 449 2.74 -4.57 22.61
CA PHE A 449 4.17 -4.54 22.32
C PHE A 449 4.77 -5.94 22.09
N GLU A 450 3.91 -6.93 21.93
CA GLU A 450 4.24 -8.32 21.69
C GLU A 450 3.39 -8.85 20.53
N GLY A 451 3.94 -9.83 19.81
CA GLY A 451 3.28 -10.41 18.64
C GLY A 451 3.46 -9.59 17.37
N ASP A 452 2.64 -9.87 16.35
CA ASP A 452 2.72 -9.23 15.04
C ASP A 452 2.01 -7.87 15.04
N THR A 453 2.71 -6.84 15.57
CA THR A 453 2.18 -5.48 15.76
C THR A 453 3.21 -4.41 15.35
N GLY A 454 2.70 -3.23 14.96
CA GLY A 454 3.57 -2.09 14.63
C GLY A 454 4.46 -1.64 15.82
N PRO A 455 3.91 -1.49 17.03
CA PRO A 455 4.70 -1.16 18.22
C PRO A 455 5.79 -2.17 18.54
N TYR A 456 5.60 -3.46 18.28
CA TYR A 456 6.65 -4.48 18.44
C TYR A 456 7.85 -4.21 17.53
N LEU A 457 7.61 -3.88 16.25
CA LEU A 457 8.68 -3.56 15.31
C LEU A 457 9.39 -2.26 15.67
N GLN A 458 8.65 -1.24 16.12
CA GLN A 458 9.22 0.01 16.62
C GLN A 458 10.11 -0.25 17.85
N TYR A 459 9.65 -1.09 18.77
CA TYR A 459 10.43 -1.47 19.96
C TYR A 459 11.70 -2.25 19.57
N ALA A 460 11.62 -3.18 18.62
CA ALA A 460 12.79 -3.90 18.10
C ALA A 460 13.84 -2.93 17.53
N HIS A 461 13.41 -1.95 16.73
CA HIS A 461 14.29 -0.90 16.21
C HIS A 461 14.91 -0.06 17.35
N ALA A 462 14.11 0.50 18.26
CA ALA A 462 14.59 1.33 19.36
C ALA A 462 15.58 0.60 20.27
N ARG A 463 15.38 -0.70 20.50
CA ARG A 463 16.31 -1.57 21.24
C ARG A 463 17.66 -1.70 20.55
N LEU A 464 17.69 -1.91 19.24
CA LEU A 464 18.92 -1.93 18.46
C LEU A 464 19.67 -0.60 18.54
N ARG A 465 18.96 0.51 18.36
CA ARG A 465 19.53 1.85 18.49
C ARG A 465 20.11 2.10 19.89
N SER A 466 19.48 1.55 20.94
CA SER A 466 20.01 1.60 22.30
C SER A 466 21.30 0.79 22.46
N ILE A 467 21.38 -0.41 21.87
CA ILE A 467 22.58 -1.24 21.87
C ILE A 467 23.73 -0.50 21.19
N LEU A 468 23.50 0.04 19.99
CA LEU A 468 24.52 0.77 19.22
C LEU A 468 25.02 2.01 19.98
N ARG A 469 24.13 2.80 20.58
CA ARG A 469 24.53 3.94 21.43
C ARG A 469 25.40 3.51 22.62
N ARG A 470 25.05 2.41 23.28
CA ARG A 470 25.84 1.89 24.42
C ARG A 470 27.17 1.28 24.01
N ALA A 471 27.28 0.79 22.78
CA ALA A 471 28.54 0.27 22.25
C ALA A 471 29.58 1.37 21.99
N GLY A 472 29.14 2.63 21.82
CA GLY A 472 29.98 3.76 21.41
C GLY A 472 30.38 3.69 19.93
N GLU A 473 31.37 4.47 19.55
CA GLU A 473 31.89 4.48 18.18
C GLU A 473 32.65 3.19 17.89
N VAL A 474 32.21 2.45 16.87
CA VAL A 474 32.83 1.23 16.36
C VAL A 474 32.92 1.33 14.84
N ASP A 475 34.09 1.06 14.29
CA ASP A 475 34.30 1.02 12.85
C ASP A 475 33.71 -0.29 12.29
N LEU A 476 32.48 -0.23 11.79
CA LEU A 476 31.76 -1.39 11.25
C LEU A 476 32.29 -1.84 9.89
N GLU A 477 33.02 -0.99 9.15
CA GLU A 477 33.65 -1.39 7.89
C GLU A 477 34.76 -2.43 8.08
N ARG A 478 35.23 -2.62 9.33
CA ARG A 478 36.16 -3.67 9.70
C ARG A 478 35.51 -4.98 10.13
N ALA A 479 34.19 -5.09 9.99
CA ALA A 479 33.51 -6.34 10.32
C ALA A 479 34.03 -7.50 9.46
N THR A 480 34.16 -8.64 10.09
CA THR A 480 34.40 -9.93 9.40
C THR A 480 33.28 -10.86 9.82
N PHE A 481 32.52 -11.36 8.85
CA PHE A 481 31.36 -12.20 9.14
C PHE A 481 31.77 -13.68 9.12
N ALA A 482 32.04 -14.24 10.27
CA ALA A 482 32.26 -15.67 10.45
C ALA A 482 30.96 -16.47 10.59
N LEU A 483 29.92 -15.84 11.18
CA LEU A 483 28.57 -16.40 11.33
C LEU A 483 28.55 -17.81 11.92
N GLU A 484 29.38 -18.05 12.96
CA GLU A 484 29.65 -19.38 13.51
C GLU A 484 28.43 -20.06 14.15
N ASN A 485 27.42 -19.32 14.50
CA ASN A 485 26.21 -19.86 15.12
C ASN A 485 24.97 -19.67 14.24
N THR A 486 23.99 -20.56 14.40
CA THR A 486 22.74 -20.56 13.63
C THR A 486 21.94 -19.24 13.74
N PRO A 487 21.77 -18.60 14.92
CA PRO A 487 21.04 -17.33 15.00
C PRO A 487 21.70 -16.19 14.21
N SER A 488 23.04 -16.04 14.25
CA SER A 488 23.76 -15.04 13.46
C SER A 488 23.58 -15.28 11.95
N ARG A 489 23.71 -16.53 11.50
CA ARG A 489 23.50 -16.89 10.09
C ARG A 489 22.06 -16.66 9.65
N SER A 490 21.09 -17.04 10.48
CA SER A 490 19.66 -16.83 10.20
C SER A 490 19.31 -15.34 10.06
N LEU A 491 19.84 -14.49 10.94
CA LEU A 491 19.67 -13.04 10.86
C LEU A 491 20.34 -12.48 9.59
N ALA A 492 21.56 -12.91 9.27
CA ALA A 492 22.30 -12.51 8.07
C ALA A 492 21.50 -12.81 6.78
N LEU A 493 20.95 -14.01 6.67
CA LEU A 493 20.12 -14.41 5.52
C LEU A 493 18.84 -13.57 5.42
N ALA A 494 18.20 -13.25 6.54
CA ALA A 494 17.01 -12.38 6.53
C ALA A 494 17.37 -10.97 6.05
N LEU A 495 18.51 -10.41 6.48
CA LEU A 495 18.98 -9.09 6.03
C LEU A 495 19.21 -9.03 4.51
N LEU A 496 19.80 -10.08 3.95
CA LEU A 496 20.03 -10.19 2.49
C LEU A 496 18.73 -10.37 1.69
N GLY A 497 17.63 -10.75 2.33
CA GLY A 497 16.31 -10.88 1.71
C GLY A 497 15.53 -9.56 1.56
N TRP A 498 16.09 -8.43 2.01
CA TRP A 498 15.42 -7.13 1.96
C TRP A 498 14.97 -6.70 0.55
N PRO A 499 15.83 -6.73 -0.49
CA PRO A 499 15.41 -6.35 -1.83
C PRO A 499 14.28 -7.21 -2.38
N ASP A 500 14.33 -8.53 -2.13
CA ASP A 500 13.31 -9.47 -2.59
C ASP A 500 11.95 -9.25 -1.90
N ALA A 501 11.98 -8.88 -0.62
CA ALA A 501 10.76 -8.54 0.13
C ALA A 501 10.06 -7.30 -0.46
N VAL A 502 10.84 -6.26 -0.80
CA VAL A 502 10.32 -5.04 -1.45
C VAL A 502 9.75 -5.37 -2.82
N ALA A 503 10.49 -6.11 -3.66
CA ALA A 503 10.03 -6.52 -4.98
C ALA A 503 8.73 -7.33 -4.91
N SER A 504 8.65 -8.30 -3.98
CA SER A 504 7.45 -9.12 -3.78
C SER A 504 6.24 -8.30 -3.33
N ALA A 505 6.43 -7.26 -2.52
CA ALA A 505 5.35 -6.38 -2.08
C ALA A 505 4.79 -5.56 -3.25
N LEU A 506 5.64 -5.07 -4.16
CA LEU A 506 5.24 -4.27 -5.32
C LEU A 506 4.60 -5.13 -6.42
N GLU A 507 5.18 -6.30 -6.73
CA GLU A 507 4.65 -7.19 -7.77
C GLU A 507 3.16 -7.53 -7.57
N GLY A 508 2.76 -7.80 -6.33
CA GLY A 508 1.39 -8.13 -5.97
C GLY A 508 0.55 -6.95 -5.46
N ALA A 509 1.08 -5.72 -5.46
CA ALA A 509 0.50 -4.58 -4.73
C ALA A 509 0.08 -5.00 -3.30
N ALA A 510 0.98 -5.70 -2.59
CA ALA A 510 0.70 -6.50 -1.40
C ALA A 510 1.58 -6.09 -0.21
N PRO A 511 1.31 -4.93 0.46
CA PRO A 511 2.11 -4.45 1.58
C PRO A 511 2.26 -5.46 2.73
N HIS A 512 1.30 -6.38 2.91
CA HIS A 512 1.37 -7.42 3.95
C HIS A 512 2.60 -8.32 3.80
N ARG A 513 3.13 -8.50 2.59
CA ARG A 513 4.36 -9.29 2.37
C ARG A 513 5.58 -8.60 3.00
N LEU A 514 5.63 -7.27 2.93
CA LEU A 514 6.65 -6.50 3.60
C LEU A 514 6.49 -6.55 5.13
N CYS A 515 5.25 -6.46 5.64
CA CYS A 515 4.97 -6.64 7.07
C CYS A 515 5.44 -8.02 7.56
N THR A 516 5.12 -9.09 6.83
CA THR A 516 5.56 -10.46 7.15
C THR A 516 7.08 -10.58 7.21
N TYR A 517 7.78 -9.97 6.24
CA TYR A 517 9.24 -9.94 6.23
C TYR A 517 9.83 -9.21 7.44
N LEU A 518 9.31 -8.03 7.77
CA LEU A 518 9.79 -7.25 8.92
C LEU A 518 9.54 -7.95 10.24
N PHE A 519 8.42 -8.64 10.38
CA PHE A 519 8.11 -9.44 11.55
C PHE A 519 9.05 -10.64 11.69
N ASP A 520 9.29 -11.40 10.61
CA ASP A 520 10.27 -12.50 10.60
C ASP A 520 11.68 -12.00 10.95
N LEU A 521 12.11 -10.87 10.38
CA LEU A 521 13.38 -10.23 10.72
C LEU A 521 13.47 -9.90 12.21
N ALA A 522 12.42 -9.33 12.81
CA ALA A 522 12.39 -9.00 14.23
C ALA A 522 12.41 -10.25 15.13
N GLN A 523 11.77 -11.35 14.71
CA GLN A 523 11.85 -12.64 15.42
C GLN A 523 13.26 -13.24 15.39
N ARG A 524 13.92 -13.24 14.20
CA ARG A 524 15.30 -13.70 14.07
C ARG A 524 16.27 -12.83 14.87
N LEU A 525 16.03 -11.53 14.90
CA LEU A 525 16.77 -10.61 15.75
C LEU A 525 16.63 -10.96 17.24
N THR A 526 15.44 -11.30 17.69
CA THR A 526 15.19 -11.72 19.08
C THR A 526 15.98 -12.99 19.41
N ALA A 527 15.91 -14.01 18.56
CA ALA A 527 16.67 -15.25 18.74
C ALA A 527 18.19 -15.02 18.72
N PHE A 528 18.67 -14.12 17.84
CA PHE A 528 20.06 -13.69 17.80
C PHE A 528 20.48 -13.01 19.12
N TYR A 529 19.71 -12.05 19.60
CA TYR A 529 20.02 -11.29 20.81
C TYR A 529 20.06 -12.17 22.06
N GLU A 530 19.16 -13.15 22.18
CA GLU A 530 19.11 -14.09 23.30
C GLU A 530 20.31 -15.05 23.32
N SER A 531 20.81 -15.42 22.14
CA SER A 531 21.87 -16.42 21.99
C SER A 531 23.28 -15.80 21.86
N CYS A 532 23.36 -14.53 21.45
CA CYS A 532 24.61 -13.86 21.07
C CYS A 532 24.80 -12.56 21.87
N PRO A 533 25.47 -12.58 23.04
CA PRO A 533 25.78 -11.36 23.78
C PRO A 533 26.51 -10.33 22.92
N VAL A 534 25.91 -9.15 22.66
CA VAL A 534 26.48 -8.14 21.76
C VAL A 534 27.49 -7.26 22.50
N LEU A 535 27.06 -6.61 23.59
CA LEU A 535 27.88 -5.63 24.32
C LEU A 535 29.05 -6.26 25.10
N ASN A 536 28.89 -7.51 25.52
CA ASN A 536 29.89 -8.27 26.26
C ASN A 536 30.84 -9.12 25.37
N ALA A 537 30.64 -9.07 24.05
CA ALA A 537 31.56 -9.69 23.11
C ALA A 537 32.84 -8.83 22.96
N GLU A 538 33.93 -9.46 22.53
CA GLU A 538 35.22 -8.82 22.35
C GLU A 538 35.76 -9.04 20.92
N GLY A 539 36.73 -8.24 20.52
CA GLY A 539 37.45 -8.39 19.25
C GLY A 539 36.54 -8.41 18.02
N ALA A 540 36.85 -9.27 17.05
CA ALA A 540 36.12 -9.37 15.77
C ALA A 540 34.65 -9.79 15.96
N VAL A 541 34.36 -10.65 16.94
CA VAL A 541 33.02 -11.12 17.24
C VAL A 541 32.10 -9.96 17.68
N ARG A 542 32.65 -9.02 18.46
CA ARG A 542 31.89 -7.82 18.85
C ARG A 542 31.55 -6.97 17.65
N VAL A 543 32.50 -6.72 16.75
CA VAL A 543 32.30 -5.91 15.55
C VAL A 543 31.28 -6.57 14.62
N GLU A 544 31.38 -7.89 14.38
CA GLU A 544 30.39 -8.66 13.62
C GLU A 544 28.97 -8.49 14.17
N ARG A 545 28.81 -8.69 15.49
CA ARG A 545 27.47 -8.62 16.13
C ARG A 545 26.88 -7.21 16.10
N LEU A 546 27.73 -6.18 16.27
CA LEU A 546 27.30 -4.80 16.14
C LEU A 546 26.93 -4.44 14.70
N ALA A 547 27.67 -4.95 13.71
CA ALA A 547 27.34 -4.77 12.30
C ALA A 547 25.99 -5.42 11.94
N LEU A 548 25.71 -6.62 12.43
CA LEU A 548 24.40 -7.25 12.26
C LEU A 548 23.27 -6.44 12.93
N CYS A 549 23.53 -5.87 14.12
CA CYS A 549 22.57 -4.99 14.80
C CYS A 549 22.32 -3.70 14.01
N ASP A 550 23.34 -3.08 13.43
CA ASP A 550 23.21 -1.87 12.61
C ASP A 550 22.43 -2.15 11.33
N LEU A 551 22.80 -3.20 10.60
CA LEU A 551 22.06 -3.62 9.40
C LEU A 551 20.59 -3.90 9.73
N ALA A 552 20.29 -4.59 10.83
CA ALA A 552 18.92 -4.87 11.24
C ALA A 552 18.15 -3.59 11.61
N ALA A 553 18.78 -2.64 12.31
CA ALA A 553 18.17 -1.35 12.64
C ALA A 553 17.83 -0.55 11.37
N ARG A 554 18.77 -0.47 10.42
CA ARG A 554 18.58 0.21 9.14
C ARG A 554 17.51 -0.46 8.29
N THR A 555 17.46 -1.79 8.23
CA THR A 555 16.44 -2.54 7.49
C THR A 555 15.05 -2.32 8.08
N LEU A 556 14.92 -2.38 9.42
CA LEU A 556 13.64 -2.07 10.08
C LEU A 556 13.19 -0.63 9.82
N ALA A 557 14.12 0.35 9.89
CA ALA A 557 13.80 1.74 9.62
C ALA A 557 13.33 1.99 8.19
N LEU A 558 14.03 1.44 7.19
CA LEU A 558 13.63 1.54 5.78
C LEU A 558 12.29 0.84 5.52
N GLY A 559 12.10 -0.35 6.07
CA GLY A 559 10.88 -1.12 5.89
C GLY A 559 9.66 -0.48 6.55
N LEU A 560 9.80 0.00 7.78
CA LEU A 560 8.76 0.78 8.47
C LEU A 560 8.45 2.07 7.70
N GLY A 561 9.48 2.78 7.22
CA GLY A 561 9.31 3.99 6.40
C GLY A 561 8.56 3.72 5.09
N ALA A 562 8.81 2.58 4.43
CA ALA A 562 8.06 2.15 3.24
C ALA A 562 6.57 1.88 3.55
N LEU A 563 6.24 1.47 4.78
CA LEU A 563 4.87 1.32 5.27
C LEU A 563 4.27 2.63 5.82
N GLY A 564 5.02 3.74 5.80
CA GLY A 564 4.58 5.01 6.39
C GLY A 564 4.53 4.97 7.92
N ILE A 565 5.36 4.14 8.55
CA ILE A 565 5.47 3.96 10.00
C ILE A 565 6.81 4.53 10.47
N ALA A 566 6.79 5.37 11.48
CA ALA A 566 8.01 5.92 12.06
C ALA A 566 8.82 4.84 12.80
N ALA A 567 10.15 4.95 12.75
CA ALA A 567 11.08 4.10 13.49
C ALA A 567 11.75 4.91 14.62
N PRO A 568 11.16 5.00 15.83
CA PRO A 568 11.66 5.83 16.90
C PRO A 568 13.03 5.36 17.40
N GLU A 569 13.90 6.32 17.73
CA GLU A 569 15.24 6.05 18.27
C GLU A 569 15.20 5.57 19.72
N ARG A 570 14.14 5.90 20.46
CA ARG A 570 13.92 5.58 21.88
C ARG A 570 12.45 5.28 22.15
N MET A 571 12.19 4.30 22.95
CA MET A 571 10.84 3.95 23.47
C MET A 571 10.91 3.62 24.95
#